data_82278b258611be472cf016c333e4fb0f
#
_entry.id   82278b258611be472cf016c333e4fb0f
#
_cell.length_a   1.000
_cell.length_b   1.000
_cell.length_c   1.000
_cell.angle_alpha   90.00
_cell.angle_beta   90.00
_cell.angle_gamma   90.00
#
_symmetry.space_group_name_H-M   'P 1'
#
loop_
_entity.id
_entity.type
_entity.pdbx_description
1 polymer ?
#
loop_
_entity_poly.entity_id
_entity_poly.type
_entity_poly.pdbx_seq_one_letter_code
_entity_poly.pdbx_strand_id
1 'polypeptide(L)'
;MSQVSENRRRELEDSKRKLAESVMMINGLLSLLEGHKRMLSERNQADPSNGKISVAKEAVKVMADKIKEVLDLNKLRLEEISLHNNDTNNQ
;
A
#
# COMPACT_ATOMS: atom_id res chain seq x y z
N MET A 1 27.06 4.66 -25.52
CA MET A 1 26.95 5.01 -24.12
C MET A 1 25.54 5.41 -23.69
N SER A 2 24.97 6.26 -24.45
CA SER A 2 23.64 6.78 -24.19
C SER A 2 22.57 5.68 -24.14
N GLN A 3 22.70 4.63 -24.95
CA GLN A 3 21.67 3.60 -25.06
C GLN A 3 21.51 2.80 -23.76
N VAL A 4 22.62 2.47 -23.09
CA VAL A 4 22.57 1.75 -21.82
C VAL A 4 21.99 2.63 -20.73
N SER A 5 22.39 3.90 -20.69
CA SER A 5 21.86 4.88 -19.74
C SER A 5 20.36 5.13 -19.95
N GLU A 6 19.93 5.21 -21.20
CA GLU A 6 18.52 5.40 -21.54
C GLU A 6 17.68 4.19 -21.16
N ASN A 7 18.18 2.97 -21.40
CA ASN A 7 17.48 1.75 -21.01
C ASN A 7 17.31 1.69 -19.50
N ARG A 8 18.37 2.03 -18.76
CA ARG A 8 18.32 2.05 -17.30
C ARG A 8 17.32 3.07 -16.78
N ARG A 9 17.30 4.26 -17.39
CA ARG A 9 16.36 5.30 -17.04
C ARG A 9 14.91 4.87 -17.30
N ARG A 10 14.66 4.19 -18.42
CA ARG A 10 13.34 3.66 -18.77
C ARG A 10 12.90 2.60 -17.78
N GLU A 11 13.82 1.72 -17.37
CA GLU A 11 13.55 0.70 -16.36
C GLU A 11 13.17 1.32 -15.02
N LEU A 12 13.88 2.37 -14.61
CA LEU A 12 13.58 3.10 -13.37
C LEU A 12 12.24 3.79 -13.44
N GLU A 13 11.93 4.45 -14.57
CA GLU A 13 10.65 5.11 -14.79
C GLU A 13 9.50 4.10 -14.79
N ASP A 14 9.70 2.96 -15.42
CA ASP A 14 8.71 1.88 -15.45
C ASP A 14 8.47 1.30 -14.07
N SER A 15 9.54 1.05 -13.33
CA SER A 15 9.46 0.58 -11.94
C SER A 15 8.72 1.58 -11.05
N LYS A 16 9.03 2.86 -11.21
CA LYS A 16 8.38 3.94 -10.47
C LYS A 16 6.87 3.96 -10.75
N ARG A 17 6.50 3.86 -12.02
CA ARG A 17 5.09 3.85 -12.42
C ARG A 17 4.36 2.65 -11.83
N LYS A 18 4.94 1.45 -11.94
CA LYS A 18 4.34 0.23 -11.39
C LYS A 18 4.19 0.32 -9.88
N LEU A 19 5.19 0.87 -9.21
CA LEU A 19 5.13 1.05 -7.77
C LEU A 19 4.05 2.06 -7.37
N ALA A 20 3.91 3.14 -8.13
CA ALA A 20 2.85 4.13 -7.91
C ALA A 20 1.46 3.51 -8.08
N GLU A 21 1.28 2.69 -9.11
CA GLU A 21 0.04 1.95 -9.33
C GLU A 21 -0.26 1.00 -8.16
N SER A 22 0.77 0.29 -7.67
CA SER A 22 0.64 -0.60 -6.51
C SER A 22 0.23 0.17 -5.26
N VAL A 23 0.81 1.33 -5.04
CA VAL A 23 0.46 2.19 -3.90
C VAL A 23 -1.01 2.59 -3.98
N MET A 24 -1.49 2.98 -5.16
CA MET A 24 -2.89 3.34 -5.36
C MET A 24 -3.83 2.16 -5.10
N MET A 25 -3.49 0.98 -5.63
CA MET A 25 -4.30 -0.23 -5.44
C MET A 25 -4.35 -0.66 -3.99
N ILE A 26 -3.21 -0.66 -3.30
CA ILE A 26 -3.13 -1.03 -1.89
C ILE A 26 -3.91 -0.03 -1.04
N ASN A 27 -3.82 1.25 -1.35
CA ASN A 27 -4.56 2.29 -0.65
C ASN A 27 -6.07 2.10 -0.81
N GLY A 28 -6.53 1.73 -2.01
CA GLY A 28 -7.92 1.40 -2.28
C GLY A 28 -8.39 0.19 -1.48
N LEU A 29 -7.58 -0.86 -1.43
CA LEU A 29 -7.87 -2.05 -0.63
C LEU A 29 -7.94 -1.73 0.86
N LEU A 30 -7.03 -0.89 1.34
CA LEU A 30 -7.02 -0.45 2.74
C LEU A 30 -8.31 0.30 3.08
N SER A 31 -8.78 1.17 2.18
CA SER A 31 -10.04 1.90 2.38
C SER A 31 -11.23 0.93 2.50
N LEU A 32 -11.27 -0.10 1.65
CA LEU A 32 -12.31 -1.14 1.74
C LEU A 32 -12.24 -1.89 3.06
N LEU A 33 -11.06 -2.29 3.49
CA LEU A 33 -10.88 -3.00 4.76
C LEU A 33 -11.26 -2.14 5.95
N GLU A 34 -10.95 -0.85 5.93
CA GLU A 34 -11.35 0.08 6.99
C GLU A 34 -12.88 0.20 7.07
N GLY A 35 -13.57 0.18 5.92
CA GLY A 35 -15.02 0.14 5.86
C GLY A 35 -15.59 -1.11 6.50
N HIS A 36 -15.05 -2.27 6.18
CA HIS A 36 -15.47 -3.55 6.78
C HIS A 36 -15.18 -3.60 8.28
N LYS A 37 -14.02 -3.10 8.68
CA LYS A 37 -13.64 -3.01 10.09
C LYS A 37 -14.67 -2.21 10.88
N ARG A 38 -15.12 -1.09 10.34
CA ARG A 38 -16.14 -0.23 10.97
C ARG A 38 -17.47 -0.97 11.08
N MET A 39 -17.91 -1.61 9.99
CA MET A 39 -19.14 -2.41 9.99
C MET A 39 -19.12 -3.51 11.04
N LEU A 40 -18.01 -4.23 11.13
CA LEU A 40 -17.85 -5.30 12.11
C LEU A 40 -17.83 -4.76 13.53
N SER A 41 -17.23 -3.61 13.75
CA SER A 41 -17.25 -2.95 15.06
C SER A 41 -18.66 -2.58 15.48
N GLU A 42 -19.46 -2.04 14.57
CA GLU A 42 -20.86 -1.68 14.81
C GLU A 42 -21.69 -2.93 15.14
N ARG A 43 -21.51 -3.99 14.38
CA ARG A 43 -22.22 -5.27 14.64
C ARG A 43 -21.82 -5.90 15.97
N ASN A 44 -20.54 -5.80 16.31
CA ASN A 44 -20.04 -6.32 17.58
C ASN A 44 -20.61 -5.55 18.77
N GLN A 45 -20.80 -4.24 18.63
CA GLN A 45 -21.46 -3.42 19.65
C GLN A 45 -22.94 -3.81 19.81
N ALA A 46 -23.62 -4.10 18.69
CA ALA A 46 -25.01 -4.49 18.72
C ALA A 46 -25.22 -5.89 19.30
N ASP A 47 -24.28 -6.81 19.08
CA ASP A 47 -24.35 -8.18 19.57
C ASP A 47 -22.97 -8.65 20.07
N PRO A 48 -22.56 -8.21 21.28
CA PRO A 48 -21.23 -8.56 21.80
C PRO A 48 -21.06 -10.06 22.11
N SER A 49 -22.15 -10.81 22.21
CA SER A 49 -22.11 -12.25 22.52
C SER A 49 -21.75 -13.09 21.30
N ASN A 50 -21.77 -12.52 20.10
CA ASN A 50 -21.47 -13.27 18.87
C ASN A 50 -19.95 -13.39 18.67
N GLY A 51 -19.41 -14.55 19.04
CA GLY A 51 -17.98 -14.81 18.93
C GLY A 51 -17.47 -14.77 17.49
N LYS A 52 -18.31 -15.09 16.50
CA LYS A 52 -17.90 -15.07 15.08
C LYS A 52 -17.62 -13.64 14.61
N ILE A 53 -18.44 -12.68 15.05
CA ILE A 53 -18.21 -11.26 14.71
C ILE A 53 -16.92 -10.77 15.35
N SER A 54 -16.68 -11.15 16.59
CA SER A 54 -15.47 -10.78 17.33
C SER A 54 -14.20 -11.30 16.65
N VAL A 55 -14.22 -12.56 16.22
CA VAL A 55 -13.09 -13.18 15.49
C VAL A 55 -12.88 -12.50 14.15
N ALA A 56 -13.95 -12.25 13.40
CA ALA A 56 -13.88 -11.59 12.10
C ALA A 56 -13.32 -10.17 12.24
N LYS A 57 -13.73 -9.44 13.25
CA LYS A 57 -13.24 -8.09 13.56
C LYS A 57 -11.74 -8.10 13.78
N GLU A 58 -11.24 -9.04 14.57
CA GLU A 58 -9.82 -9.16 14.85
C GLU A 58 -9.02 -9.53 13.60
N ALA A 59 -9.53 -10.44 12.79
CA ALA A 59 -8.89 -10.85 11.55
C ALA A 59 -8.77 -9.69 10.56
N VAL A 60 -9.83 -8.90 10.41
CA VAL A 60 -9.81 -7.73 9.53
C VAL A 60 -8.82 -6.68 10.04
N LYS A 61 -8.77 -6.47 11.35
CA LYS A 61 -7.82 -5.54 11.96
C LYS A 61 -6.37 -5.93 11.65
N VAL A 62 -6.04 -7.21 11.82
CA VAL A 62 -4.70 -7.72 11.53
C VAL A 62 -4.35 -7.53 10.05
N MET A 63 -5.28 -7.85 9.15
CA MET A 63 -5.06 -7.65 7.72
C MET A 63 -4.86 -6.18 7.36
N ALA A 64 -5.66 -5.30 7.92
CA ALA A 64 -5.55 -3.87 7.67
C ALA A 64 -4.19 -3.32 8.14
N ASP A 65 -3.73 -3.75 9.31
CA ASP A 65 -2.43 -3.34 9.85
C ASP A 65 -1.28 -3.82 8.94
N LYS A 66 -1.36 -5.06 8.45
CA LYS A 66 -0.38 -5.62 7.51
C LYS A 66 -0.35 -4.85 6.20
N ILE A 67 -1.52 -4.56 5.64
CA ILE A 67 -1.62 -3.82 4.38
C ILE A 67 -1.07 -2.41 4.54
N LYS A 68 -1.32 -1.78 5.68
CA LYS A 68 -0.79 -0.46 5.99
C LYS A 68 0.74 -0.46 6.04
N GLU A 69 1.34 -1.48 6.65
CA GLU A 69 2.80 -1.67 6.66
C GLU A 69 3.36 -1.75 5.25
N VAL A 70 2.75 -2.60 4.41
CA VAL A 70 3.19 -2.79 3.02
C VAL A 70 3.04 -1.48 2.24
N LEU A 71 1.94 -0.77 2.46
CA LEU A 71 1.69 0.51 1.81
C LEU A 71 2.77 1.54 2.18
N ASP A 72 3.09 1.64 3.46
CA ASP A 72 4.10 2.58 3.94
C ASP A 72 5.48 2.26 3.37
N LEU A 73 5.85 0.99 3.30
CA LEU A 73 7.11 0.54 2.69
C LEU A 73 7.17 0.88 1.20
N ASN A 74 6.08 0.67 0.49
CA ASN A 74 6.02 0.98 -0.95
C ASN A 74 6.10 2.48 -1.20
N LYS A 75 5.49 3.28 -0.37
CA LYS A 75 5.59 4.74 -0.44
C LYS A 75 7.03 5.20 -0.21
N LEU A 76 7.70 4.60 0.76
CA LEU A 76 9.09 4.91 1.05
C LEU A 76 10.00 4.57 -0.13
N ARG A 77 9.81 3.40 -0.73
CA ARG A 77 10.55 2.98 -1.92
C ARG A 77 10.31 3.91 -3.09
N LEU A 78 9.07 4.34 -3.27
CA LEU A 78 8.72 5.29 -4.33
C LEU A 78 9.45 6.61 -4.15
N GLU A 79 9.55 7.09 -2.92
CA GLU A 79 10.31 8.30 -2.59
C GLU A 79 11.79 8.12 -2.90
N GLU A 80 12.37 6.99 -2.52
CA GLU A 80 13.77 6.67 -2.78
C GLU A 80 14.08 6.66 -4.28
N ILE A 81 13.23 6.02 -5.07
CA ILE A 81 13.40 5.98 -6.53
C ILE A 81 13.29 7.38 -7.13
N SER A 82 12.35 8.18 -6.66
CA SER A 82 12.16 9.56 -7.13
C SER A 82 13.38 10.42 -6.82
N LEU A 83 13.91 10.30 -5.62
CA LEU A 83 15.12 11.03 -5.22
C LEU A 83 16.33 10.61 -6.06
N HIS A 84 16.49 9.32 -6.28
CA HIS A 84 17.58 8.79 -7.08
C HIS A 84 17.49 9.28 -8.53
N ASN A 85 16.30 9.29 -9.11
CA ASN A 85 16.09 9.82 -10.47
C ASN A 85 16.43 11.30 -10.55
N ASN A 86 16.05 12.09 -9.55
CA ASN A 86 16.34 13.50 -9.51
C ASN A 86 17.85 13.76 -9.43
N ASP A 87 18.55 13.01 -8.59
CA ASP A 87 20.00 13.10 -8.47
C ASP A 87 20.69 12.74 -9.79
N THR A 88 20.22 11.68 -10.45
CA THR A 88 20.75 11.24 -11.74
C THR A 88 20.51 12.30 -12.82
N ASN A 89 19.34 12.92 -12.83
CA ASN A 89 18.98 13.94 -13.81
C ASN A 89 19.78 15.23 -13.62
N ASN A 90 20.17 15.54 -12.40
CA ASN A 90 20.93 16.75 -12.09
C ASN A 90 22.41 16.62 -12.41
N GLN A 91 22.90 15.43 -12.67
CA GLN A 91 24.28 15.20 -13.09
C GLN A 91 24.40 15.26 -14.61
#